data_caca73d998f92b227f070082f1f1dbed
#
_entry.id   caca73d998f92b227f070082f1f1dbed
#
_cell.length_a   1.000
_cell.length_b   1.000
_cell.length_c   1.000
_cell.angle_alpha   90.00
_cell.angle_beta   90.00
_cell.angle_gamma   90.00
#
_symmetry.space_group_name_H-M   'P 1'
#
loop_
_entity.id
_entity.type
_entity.pdbx_description
1 polymer ?
#
loop_
_entity_poly.entity_id
_entity_poly.type
_entity_poly.pdbx_seq_one_letter_code
_entity_poly.pdbx_strand_id
1 'polypeptide(L)'
;EWMNGDPFELALALVHYGFRVSEIYGTLSGENFVYVKQLAKISPDTKVFSNLEPTMLYYDKSQSGVNMTIGKDAGYYHKECSNVLWNEERQPYGSHTVMPVCADCLKHWRRYNTMRGLRKYLTPFTPDQSGAVSVLYEFGGIIVICDAGGCTGNICGFDEPRWFESKSALFSAGLRDMDAILGRDDRLVAKLADAVTKLDAKFAAIIGTPVPAVIGTDYHALKRMTEKKVDLPILTVDTDGMELYDKGEEKAWKELFLVFAGEKEDVILGRIGILGMTPQDISDLRAADRIREHFAAEGKTAVCFGMGNGLDDVKSVSNVEKNIVVSPAALEAAKYLERTYGTPYETGYPLVDELVYD
;
A
#
# COMPACT_ATOMS: atom_id res chain seq x y z
N GLU A 1 5.78 -21.24 -16.35
CA GLU A 1 4.34 -21.50 -16.18
C GLU A 1 3.77 -20.32 -15.41
N TRP A 2 3.06 -19.50 -16.11
CA TRP A 2 2.46 -18.27 -15.58
C TRP A 2 1.15 -18.66 -14.92
N MET A 3 1.08 -18.52 -13.61
CA MET A 3 -0.16 -18.78 -12.88
C MET A 3 -1.08 -17.58 -13.03
N ASN A 4 -1.92 -17.58 -14.04
CA ASN A 4 -3.07 -16.67 -14.11
C ASN A 4 -3.99 -16.96 -12.93
N GLY A 5 -4.41 -15.93 -12.22
CA GLY A 5 -5.39 -16.07 -11.14
C GLY A 5 -6.63 -16.80 -11.67
N ASP A 6 -7.19 -17.70 -10.87
CA ASP A 6 -8.31 -18.52 -11.30
C ASP A 6 -9.62 -17.70 -11.32
N PRO A 7 -10.28 -17.54 -12.48
CA PRO A 7 -11.51 -16.76 -12.60
C PRO A 7 -12.66 -17.36 -11.79
N PHE A 8 -12.64 -18.65 -11.51
CA PHE A 8 -13.68 -19.33 -10.72
C PHE A 8 -13.55 -19.07 -9.23
N GLU A 9 -12.31 -18.96 -8.72
CA GLU A 9 -12.04 -18.56 -7.34
C GLU A 9 -12.49 -17.11 -7.12
N LEU A 10 -12.12 -16.21 -8.02
CA LEU A 10 -12.58 -14.82 -7.98
C LEU A 10 -14.09 -14.71 -8.03
N ALA A 11 -14.74 -15.44 -8.94
CA ALA A 11 -16.20 -15.47 -9.07
C ALA A 11 -16.88 -15.96 -7.80
N LEU A 12 -16.34 -17.01 -7.17
CA LEU A 12 -16.85 -17.53 -5.90
C LEU A 12 -16.76 -16.47 -4.80
N ALA A 13 -15.63 -15.78 -4.69
CA ALA A 13 -15.44 -14.67 -3.75
C ALA A 13 -16.44 -13.54 -3.99
N LEU A 14 -16.62 -13.11 -5.24
CA LEU A 14 -17.59 -12.07 -5.61
C LEU A 14 -19.03 -12.45 -5.23
N VAL A 15 -19.44 -13.69 -5.49
CA VAL A 15 -20.79 -14.17 -5.10
C VAL A 15 -20.96 -14.16 -3.58
N HIS A 16 -19.94 -14.55 -2.81
CA HIS A 16 -19.97 -14.44 -1.35
C HIS A 16 -20.08 -13.00 -0.84
N TYR A 17 -19.55 -12.03 -1.60
CA TYR A 17 -19.70 -10.60 -1.32
C TYR A 17 -21.02 -10.00 -1.84
N GLY A 18 -21.93 -10.83 -2.34
CA GLY A 18 -23.26 -10.41 -2.78
C GLY A 18 -23.34 -9.88 -4.21
N PHE A 19 -22.29 -10.03 -5.02
CA PHE A 19 -22.35 -9.72 -6.45
C PHE A 19 -23.05 -10.84 -7.21
N ARG A 20 -23.85 -10.47 -8.20
CA ARG A 20 -24.39 -11.43 -9.16
C ARG A 20 -23.36 -11.63 -10.26
N VAL A 21 -22.75 -12.81 -10.32
CA VAL A 21 -21.87 -13.21 -11.41
C VAL A 21 -22.71 -13.92 -12.46
N SER A 22 -22.87 -13.28 -13.63
CA SER A 22 -23.68 -13.83 -14.72
C SER A 22 -22.88 -14.76 -15.62
N GLU A 23 -21.61 -14.43 -15.85
CA GLU A 23 -20.77 -15.13 -16.83
C GLU A 23 -19.33 -15.20 -16.35
N ILE A 24 -18.68 -16.31 -16.61
CA ILE A 24 -17.26 -16.55 -16.34
C ILE A 24 -16.60 -17.03 -17.63
N TYR A 25 -15.50 -16.41 -18.00
CA TYR A 25 -14.68 -16.78 -19.15
C TYR A 25 -13.39 -17.43 -18.63
N GLY A 26 -13.24 -18.73 -18.82
CA GLY A 26 -12.09 -19.44 -18.30
C GLY A 26 -12.04 -20.90 -18.74
N THR A 27 -10.88 -21.51 -18.58
CA THR A 27 -10.67 -22.93 -18.92
C THR A 27 -10.89 -23.79 -17.68
N LEU A 28 -11.75 -24.79 -17.79
CA LEU A 28 -11.97 -25.75 -16.73
C LEU A 28 -10.76 -26.69 -16.59
N SER A 29 -10.33 -26.91 -15.35
CA SER A 29 -9.26 -27.84 -14.98
C SER A 29 -9.68 -28.67 -13.77
N GLY A 30 -8.94 -29.75 -13.49
CA GLY A 30 -9.16 -30.56 -12.30
C GLY A 30 -8.97 -29.78 -11.00
N GLU A 31 -8.09 -28.78 -11.02
CA GLU A 31 -7.75 -27.94 -9.87
C GLU A 31 -8.87 -26.95 -9.53
N ASN A 32 -9.44 -26.27 -10.54
CA ASN A 32 -10.46 -25.26 -10.32
C ASN A 32 -11.90 -25.82 -10.23
N PHE A 33 -12.09 -27.09 -10.51
CA PHE A 33 -13.41 -27.73 -10.44
C PHE A 33 -14.06 -27.69 -9.05
N VAL A 34 -13.26 -27.54 -8.01
CA VAL A 34 -13.73 -27.35 -6.63
C VAL A 34 -14.54 -26.05 -6.51
N TYR A 35 -14.04 -24.96 -7.08
CA TYR A 35 -14.73 -23.66 -7.10
C TYR A 35 -16.00 -23.70 -7.93
N VAL A 36 -15.95 -24.36 -9.08
CA VAL A 36 -17.13 -24.55 -9.96
C VAL A 36 -18.25 -25.29 -9.25
N LYS A 37 -17.93 -26.36 -8.50
CA LYS A 37 -18.93 -27.09 -7.68
C LYS A 37 -19.56 -26.21 -6.59
N GLN A 38 -18.78 -25.32 -6.00
CA GLN A 38 -19.29 -24.40 -4.99
C GLN A 38 -20.17 -23.32 -5.63
N LEU A 39 -19.72 -22.73 -6.74
CA LEU A 39 -20.48 -21.76 -7.51
C LEU A 39 -21.83 -22.32 -7.97
N ALA A 40 -21.86 -23.56 -8.48
CA ALA A 40 -23.09 -24.21 -8.91
C ALA A 40 -24.14 -24.37 -7.80
N LYS A 41 -23.72 -24.38 -6.53
CA LYS A 41 -24.64 -24.44 -5.39
C LYS A 41 -25.19 -23.08 -4.98
N ILE A 42 -24.41 -22.02 -5.08
CA ILE A 42 -24.75 -20.68 -4.56
C ILE A 42 -25.18 -19.71 -5.67
N SER A 43 -24.77 -19.96 -6.93
CA SER A 43 -25.11 -19.15 -8.10
C SER A 43 -25.36 -20.05 -9.32
N PRO A 44 -26.43 -20.86 -9.32
CA PRO A 44 -26.70 -21.86 -10.37
C PRO A 44 -26.94 -21.27 -11.75
N ASP A 45 -27.30 -19.98 -11.83
CA ASP A 45 -27.55 -19.27 -13.10
C ASP A 45 -26.27 -18.75 -13.75
N THR A 46 -25.10 -18.86 -13.09
CA THR A 46 -23.82 -18.43 -13.65
C THR A 46 -23.43 -19.30 -14.84
N LYS A 47 -23.22 -18.67 -15.98
CA LYS A 47 -22.78 -19.35 -17.21
C LYS A 47 -21.25 -19.37 -17.28
N VAL A 48 -20.72 -20.51 -17.71
CA VAL A 48 -19.28 -20.69 -17.91
C VAL A 48 -18.99 -20.86 -19.39
N PHE A 49 -18.10 -20.05 -19.91
CA PHE A 49 -17.64 -20.08 -21.30
C PHE A 49 -16.14 -20.39 -21.34
N SER A 50 -15.76 -21.30 -22.23
CA SER A 50 -14.36 -21.56 -22.49
C SER A 50 -13.83 -20.57 -23.52
N ASN A 51 -12.80 -19.79 -23.16
CA ASN A 51 -12.12 -18.88 -24.08
C ASN A 51 -11.39 -19.60 -25.23
N LEU A 52 -11.23 -20.92 -25.15
CA LEU A 52 -10.67 -21.75 -26.23
C LEU A 52 -11.74 -22.27 -27.20
N GLU A 53 -13.02 -21.99 -26.93
CA GLU A 53 -14.12 -22.48 -27.76
C GLU A 53 -14.33 -21.57 -28.99
N PRO A 54 -14.18 -22.07 -30.22
CA PRO A 54 -14.31 -21.27 -31.44
C PRO A 54 -15.69 -20.60 -31.60
N THR A 55 -16.73 -21.19 -31.02
CA THR A 55 -18.11 -20.63 -31.07
C THR A 55 -18.25 -19.30 -30.35
N MET A 56 -17.31 -18.92 -29.46
CA MET A 56 -17.28 -17.64 -28.79
C MET A 56 -17.15 -16.45 -29.74
N LEU A 57 -16.67 -16.66 -30.98
CA LEU A 57 -16.65 -15.62 -32.01
C LEU A 57 -18.05 -15.15 -32.40
N TYR A 58 -19.07 -16.00 -32.21
CA TYR A 58 -20.47 -15.74 -32.59
C TYR A 58 -21.38 -15.52 -31.36
N TYR A 59 -20.78 -15.30 -30.18
CA TYR A 59 -21.56 -15.08 -28.97
C TYR A 59 -22.40 -13.81 -29.06
N ASP A 60 -23.72 -13.94 -28.90
CA ASP A 60 -24.65 -12.81 -28.88
C ASP A 60 -24.69 -12.14 -27.51
N LYS A 61 -24.10 -10.97 -27.43
CA LYS A 61 -23.94 -10.17 -26.19
C LYS A 61 -25.22 -9.41 -25.82
N SER A 62 -26.13 -9.22 -26.77
CA SER A 62 -27.31 -8.36 -26.57
C SER A 62 -28.26 -8.83 -25.48
N GLN A 63 -28.18 -10.11 -25.08
CA GLN A 63 -29.04 -10.74 -24.09
C GLN A 63 -28.40 -11.00 -22.73
N SER A 64 -27.14 -10.60 -22.53
CA SER A 64 -26.40 -10.98 -21.33
C SER A 64 -26.82 -10.24 -20.07
N GLY A 65 -27.33 -9.02 -20.18
CA GLY A 65 -27.69 -8.17 -19.03
C GLY A 65 -26.49 -7.82 -18.14
N VAL A 66 -25.26 -7.93 -18.66
CA VAL A 66 -24.02 -7.61 -17.95
C VAL A 66 -23.88 -6.10 -17.83
N ASN A 67 -23.61 -5.59 -16.63
CA ASN A 67 -23.42 -4.17 -16.35
C ASN A 67 -21.94 -3.80 -16.17
N MET A 68 -21.10 -4.78 -15.83
CA MET A 68 -19.69 -4.60 -15.55
C MET A 68 -18.92 -5.87 -15.87
N THR A 69 -17.68 -5.70 -16.30
CA THR A 69 -16.79 -6.81 -16.61
C THR A 69 -15.52 -6.72 -15.77
N ILE A 70 -14.89 -7.86 -15.50
CA ILE A 70 -13.63 -7.96 -14.79
C ILE A 70 -12.66 -8.78 -15.64
N GLY A 71 -11.48 -8.23 -15.88
CA GLY A 71 -10.45 -8.86 -16.66
C GLY A 71 -10.53 -8.60 -18.15
N LYS A 72 -9.52 -9.08 -18.86
CA LYS A 72 -9.26 -8.77 -20.24
C LYS A 72 -10.25 -9.45 -21.18
N ASP A 73 -10.51 -10.73 -20.95
CA ASP A 73 -11.39 -11.53 -21.83
C ASP A 73 -12.85 -11.09 -21.72
N ALA A 74 -13.35 -10.91 -20.49
CA ALA A 74 -14.68 -10.40 -20.28
C ALA A 74 -14.88 -9.00 -20.90
N GLY A 75 -13.88 -8.11 -20.75
CA GLY A 75 -13.88 -6.79 -21.38
C GLY A 75 -13.83 -6.83 -22.91
N TYR A 76 -13.21 -7.86 -23.50
CA TYR A 76 -13.22 -8.05 -24.94
C TYR A 76 -14.61 -8.40 -25.48
N TYR A 77 -15.36 -9.25 -24.76
CA TYR A 77 -16.70 -9.64 -25.16
C TYR A 77 -17.77 -8.59 -24.88
N HIS A 78 -17.60 -7.73 -23.87
CA HIS A 78 -18.55 -6.71 -23.45
C HIS A 78 -17.92 -5.31 -23.45
N LYS A 79 -17.59 -4.81 -24.63
CA LYS A 79 -16.86 -3.53 -24.83
C LYS A 79 -17.62 -2.30 -24.35
N GLU A 80 -18.92 -2.35 -24.28
CA GLU A 80 -19.81 -1.28 -23.81
C GLU A 80 -19.93 -1.22 -22.29
N CYS A 81 -19.48 -2.25 -21.59
CA CYS A 81 -19.52 -2.28 -20.14
C CYS A 81 -18.27 -1.65 -19.51
N SER A 82 -18.44 -1.07 -18.34
CA SER A 82 -17.28 -0.70 -17.51
C SER A 82 -16.44 -1.92 -17.21
N ASN A 83 -15.14 -1.88 -17.53
CA ASN A 83 -14.23 -2.99 -17.31
C ASN A 83 -13.26 -2.68 -16.16
N VAL A 84 -13.22 -3.55 -15.16
CA VAL A 84 -12.22 -3.55 -14.12
C VAL A 84 -11.03 -4.36 -14.60
N LEU A 85 -9.86 -3.72 -14.70
CA LEU A 85 -8.64 -4.40 -15.14
C LEU A 85 -8.23 -5.43 -14.09
N TRP A 86 -8.19 -6.68 -14.54
CA TRP A 86 -7.62 -7.79 -13.82
C TRP A 86 -6.68 -8.51 -14.79
N ASN A 87 -5.40 -8.27 -14.66
CA ASN A 87 -4.36 -8.78 -15.54
C ASN A 87 -3.19 -9.30 -14.71
N GLU A 88 -2.18 -9.82 -15.38
CA GLU A 88 -0.98 -10.42 -14.79
C GLU A 88 -0.23 -9.47 -13.81
N GLU A 89 -0.35 -8.16 -14.01
CA GLU A 89 0.27 -7.13 -13.16
C GLU A 89 -0.56 -6.81 -11.91
N ARG A 90 -1.86 -7.15 -11.92
CA ARG A 90 -2.81 -6.88 -10.84
C ARG A 90 -3.47 -8.16 -10.32
N GLN A 91 -2.77 -9.27 -10.39
CA GLN A 91 -3.32 -10.55 -9.95
C GLN A 91 -3.39 -10.65 -8.44
N PRO A 92 -4.49 -11.20 -7.93
CA PRO A 92 -4.63 -11.50 -6.53
C PRO A 92 -3.87 -12.77 -6.15
N TYR A 93 -2.79 -12.60 -5.45
CA TYR A 93 -2.38 -13.59 -4.49
C TYR A 93 -2.87 -13.08 -3.14
N GLY A 94 -4.01 -13.65 -2.69
CA GLY A 94 -4.61 -13.30 -1.41
C GLY A 94 -5.58 -12.12 -1.46
N SER A 95 -5.98 -11.64 -0.30
CA SER A 95 -6.99 -10.59 -0.10
C SER A 95 -6.65 -9.24 -0.72
N HIS A 96 -5.36 -8.97 -0.98
CA HIS A 96 -4.84 -7.67 -1.44
C HIS A 96 -5.31 -7.24 -2.82
N THR A 97 -5.72 -8.16 -3.68
CA THR A 97 -6.11 -7.85 -5.05
C THR A 97 -7.57 -8.11 -5.34
N VAL A 98 -8.19 -9.02 -4.60
CA VAL A 98 -9.66 -9.10 -4.61
C VAL A 98 -10.24 -7.77 -4.13
N MET A 99 -9.54 -7.04 -3.25
CA MET A 99 -9.98 -5.78 -2.69
C MET A 99 -10.01 -4.58 -3.63
N PRO A 100 -8.97 -4.26 -4.41
CA PRO A 100 -9.07 -3.22 -5.43
C PRO A 100 -10.12 -3.56 -6.48
N VAL A 101 -10.22 -4.82 -6.91
CA VAL A 101 -11.26 -5.29 -7.83
C VAL A 101 -12.64 -5.12 -7.19
N CYS A 102 -12.84 -5.53 -5.95
CA CYS A 102 -14.08 -5.28 -5.21
C CYS A 102 -14.32 -3.79 -4.97
N ALA A 103 -13.29 -2.99 -4.68
CA ALA A 103 -13.41 -1.55 -4.50
C ALA A 103 -13.83 -0.84 -5.79
N ASP A 104 -13.28 -1.23 -6.93
CA ASP A 104 -13.67 -0.68 -8.23
C ASP A 104 -15.06 -1.16 -8.65
N CYS A 105 -15.40 -2.41 -8.39
CA CYS A 105 -16.77 -2.93 -8.51
C CYS A 105 -17.73 -2.16 -7.59
N LEU A 106 -17.33 -1.86 -6.38
CA LEU A 106 -18.13 -1.11 -5.41
C LEU A 106 -18.27 0.37 -5.75
N LYS A 107 -17.24 1.01 -6.33
CA LYS A 107 -17.36 2.39 -6.85
C LYS A 107 -18.43 2.47 -7.93
N HIS A 108 -18.49 1.47 -8.79
CA HIS A 108 -19.53 1.38 -9.82
C HIS A 108 -20.91 1.09 -9.20
N TRP A 109 -20.98 0.23 -8.20
CA TRP A 109 -22.20 -0.16 -7.50
C TRP A 109 -22.72 0.92 -6.55
N ARG A 110 -21.86 1.76 -5.95
CA ARG A 110 -22.23 2.93 -5.12
C ARG A 110 -23.08 3.97 -5.86
N ARG A 111 -23.09 3.96 -7.17
CA ARG A 111 -24.09 4.71 -7.96
C ARG A 111 -25.54 4.24 -7.72
N TYR A 112 -25.73 3.05 -7.17
CA TYR A 112 -27.05 2.42 -7.03
C TYR A 112 -27.47 2.05 -5.60
N ASN A 113 -26.54 1.90 -4.65
CA ASN A 113 -26.88 1.56 -3.25
C ASN A 113 -25.80 1.96 -2.25
N THR A 114 -26.18 2.52 -1.11
CA THR A 114 -25.33 2.78 0.04
C THR A 114 -25.06 1.47 0.80
N MET A 115 -23.88 0.87 0.62
CA MET A 115 -23.42 -0.20 1.52
C MET A 115 -22.56 0.38 2.63
N ARG A 116 -23.05 0.31 3.86
CA ARG A 116 -22.31 0.57 5.09
C ARG A 116 -21.48 -0.68 5.44
N GLY A 117 -20.21 -0.53 5.76
CA GLY A 117 -19.48 -1.56 6.50
C GLY A 117 -18.38 -2.34 5.81
N LEU A 118 -18.14 -2.22 4.49
CA LEU A 118 -17.12 -3.04 3.81
C LEU A 118 -15.68 -2.70 4.26
N ARG A 119 -15.36 -1.45 4.53
CA ARG A 119 -14.07 -1.03 5.07
C ARG A 119 -13.76 -1.59 6.46
N LYS A 120 -14.78 -1.96 7.24
CA LYS A 120 -14.60 -2.49 8.60
C LYS A 120 -14.01 -3.91 8.63
N TYR A 121 -14.04 -4.64 7.52
CA TYR A 121 -13.66 -6.06 7.44
C TYR A 121 -12.52 -6.36 6.46
N LEU A 122 -12.00 -5.37 5.78
CA LEU A 122 -11.02 -5.54 4.70
C LEU A 122 -9.75 -4.72 5.03
N THR A 123 -9.03 -5.12 6.06
CA THR A 123 -7.66 -4.65 6.28
C THR A 123 -6.72 -5.37 5.31
N PRO A 124 -5.82 -4.65 4.62
CA PRO A 124 -4.74 -5.31 3.90
C PRO A 124 -3.88 -6.12 4.88
N PHE A 125 -3.62 -7.38 4.56
CA PHE A 125 -2.74 -8.25 5.34
C PHE A 125 -1.27 -8.04 4.97
N THR A 126 -0.87 -6.83 4.64
CA THR A 126 0.53 -6.47 4.41
C THR A 126 1.28 -6.46 5.74
N PRO A 127 2.49 -7.01 5.77
CA PRO A 127 3.29 -7.03 6.99
C PRO A 127 3.87 -5.65 7.30
N ASP A 128 4.35 -5.50 8.53
CA ASP A 128 4.85 -4.24 9.07
C ASP A 128 6.01 -3.63 8.28
N GLN A 129 6.92 -4.44 7.69
CA GLN A 129 7.98 -3.89 6.85
C GLN A 129 7.44 -3.15 5.61
N SER A 130 6.32 -3.60 5.05
CA SER A 130 5.70 -2.93 3.91
C SER A 130 5.08 -1.59 4.30
N GLY A 131 4.49 -1.51 5.49
CA GLY A 131 4.01 -0.25 6.06
C GLY A 131 5.15 0.74 6.30
N ALA A 132 6.26 0.29 6.87
CA ALA A 132 7.44 1.13 7.07
C ALA A 132 7.99 1.69 5.75
N VAL A 133 8.04 0.87 4.69
CA VAL A 133 8.41 1.32 3.35
C VAL A 133 7.41 2.34 2.82
N SER A 134 6.11 2.08 2.94
CA SER A 134 5.06 2.95 2.43
C SER A 134 5.16 4.38 2.99
N VAL A 135 5.54 4.55 4.26
CA VAL A 135 5.83 5.86 4.84
C VAL A 135 7.07 6.49 4.22
N LEU A 136 8.19 5.77 4.19
CA LEU A 136 9.49 6.35 3.84
C LEU A 136 9.71 6.54 2.34
N TYR A 137 8.97 5.82 1.51
CA TYR A 137 9.16 5.81 0.06
C TYR A 137 8.99 7.17 -0.62
N GLU A 138 8.14 8.03 -0.07
CA GLU A 138 7.85 9.36 -0.61
C GLU A 138 9.05 10.33 -0.56
N PHE A 139 9.99 10.12 0.37
CA PHE A 139 10.91 11.17 0.79
C PHE A 139 12.30 11.15 0.11
N GLY A 140 12.51 10.28 -0.87
CA GLY A 140 13.73 10.28 -1.69
C GLY A 140 14.93 9.68 -0.98
N GLY A 141 14.75 8.52 -0.36
CA GLY A 141 15.79 7.80 0.36
C GLY A 141 16.34 6.57 -0.37
N ILE A 142 17.39 6.00 0.20
CA ILE A 142 17.81 4.62 -0.06
C ILE A 142 17.25 3.75 1.04
N ILE A 143 16.33 2.85 0.70
CA ILE A 143 15.66 1.97 1.66
C ILE A 143 16.21 0.54 1.46
N VAL A 144 16.87 0.03 2.48
CA VAL A 144 17.42 -1.34 2.49
C VAL A 144 16.54 -2.23 3.33
N ILE A 145 16.01 -3.26 2.72
CA ILE A 145 15.21 -4.27 3.38
C ILE A 145 16.13 -5.43 3.76
N CYS A 146 16.23 -5.71 5.06
CA CYS A 146 17.08 -6.77 5.59
C CYS A 146 16.44 -8.14 5.35
N ASP A 147 16.49 -8.62 4.11
CA ASP A 147 15.91 -9.89 3.69
C ASP A 147 16.84 -10.70 2.77
N ALA A 148 16.39 -11.89 2.40
CA ALA A 148 17.03 -12.73 1.38
C ALA A 148 16.58 -12.40 -0.06
N GLY A 149 15.65 -11.45 -0.23
CA GLY A 149 15.10 -10.97 -1.50
C GLY A 149 13.58 -11.14 -1.66
N GLY A 150 12.94 -12.02 -0.91
CA GLY A 150 11.52 -12.30 -1.03
C GLY A 150 10.64 -11.14 -0.58
N CYS A 151 10.91 -10.57 0.60
CA CYS A 151 10.15 -9.43 1.13
C CYS A 151 10.32 -8.20 0.23
N THR A 152 11.53 -7.92 -0.24
CA THR A 152 11.80 -6.83 -1.19
C THR A 152 11.01 -7.03 -2.48
N GLY A 153 10.98 -8.25 -3.03
CA GLY A 153 10.23 -8.57 -4.24
C GLY A 153 8.73 -8.33 -4.07
N ASN A 154 8.15 -8.69 -2.91
CA ASN A 154 6.76 -8.43 -2.59
C ASN A 154 6.46 -6.93 -2.52
N ILE A 155 7.28 -6.16 -1.84
CA ILE A 155 7.10 -4.72 -1.71
C ILE A 155 7.11 -4.04 -3.08
N CYS A 156 8.12 -4.33 -3.92
CA CYS A 156 8.25 -3.75 -5.25
C CYS A 156 7.12 -4.19 -6.20
N GLY A 157 6.66 -5.44 -6.08
CA GLY A 157 5.67 -6.01 -6.99
C GLY A 157 4.22 -5.72 -6.60
N PHE A 158 3.93 -5.55 -5.29
CA PHE A 158 2.56 -5.57 -4.80
C PHE A 158 2.25 -4.49 -3.76
N ASP A 159 3.13 -4.27 -2.78
CA ASP A 159 2.77 -3.51 -1.59
C ASP A 159 3.02 -2.00 -1.74
N GLU A 160 3.91 -1.58 -2.67
CA GLU A 160 4.20 -0.18 -2.94
C GLU A 160 3.72 0.24 -4.35
N PRO A 161 2.51 0.76 -4.48
CA PRO A 161 1.94 1.11 -5.79
C PRO A 161 2.65 2.27 -6.49
N ARG A 162 3.46 3.07 -5.77
CA ARG A 162 4.27 4.17 -6.33
C ARG A 162 5.64 3.70 -6.86
N TRP A 163 5.91 2.39 -6.85
CA TRP A 163 7.19 1.84 -7.29
C TRP A 163 7.67 2.41 -8.64
N PHE A 164 6.76 2.56 -9.59
CA PHE A 164 7.08 3.09 -10.92
C PHE A 164 7.38 4.59 -10.95
N GLU A 165 7.09 5.33 -9.88
CA GLU A 165 7.40 6.76 -9.78
C GLU A 165 8.85 7.02 -9.37
N SER A 166 9.59 5.97 -8.97
CA SER A 166 11.01 6.01 -8.60
C SER A 166 11.36 7.08 -7.57
N LYS A 167 10.49 7.30 -6.57
CA LYS A 167 10.68 8.33 -5.53
C LYS A 167 11.82 8.01 -4.59
N SER A 168 11.99 6.72 -4.26
CA SER A 168 13.09 6.19 -3.43
C SER A 168 13.67 4.95 -4.07
N ALA A 169 14.93 4.63 -3.76
CA ALA A 169 15.57 3.40 -4.19
C ALA A 169 15.39 2.31 -3.14
N LEU A 170 14.87 1.15 -3.55
CA LEU A 170 14.70 -0.03 -2.70
C LEU A 170 15.76 -1.08 -3.01
N PHE A 171 16.38 -1.62 -1.96
CA PHE A 171 17.40 -2.66 -2.07
C PHE A 171 17.11 -3.81 -1.11
N SER A 172 17.32 -5.03 -1.58
CA SER A 172 17.47 -6.19 -0.71
C SER A 172 18.88 -6.24 -0.12
N ALA A 173 18.99 -6.50 1.17
CA ALA A 173 20.28 -6.85 1.77
C ALA A 173 20.88 -8.10 1.15
N GLY A 174 20.01 -8.98 0.60
CA GLY A 174 20.39 -10.22 -0.02
C GLY A 174 21.12 -11.15 0.96
N LEU A 175 20.54 -11.29 2.17
CA LEU A 175 21.09 -12.14 3.23
C LEU A 175 21.17 -13.58 2.76
N ARG A 176 22.28 -14.22 3.06
CA ARG A 176 22.53 -15.65 2.82
C ARG A 176 22.74 -16.37 4.12
N ASP A 177 22.61 -17.69 4.13
CA ASP A 177 22.77 -18.54 5.31
C ASP A 177 24.01 -18.19 6.14
N MET A 178 25.16 -18.01 5.47
CA MET A 178 26.40 -17.63 6.13
C MET A 178 26.38 -16.21 6.72
N ASP A 179 25.64 -15.27 6.12
CA ASP A 179 25.49 -13.92 6.66
C ASP A 179 24.64 -13.96 7.93
N ALA A 180 23.59 -14.79 7.95
CA ALA A 180 22.75 -14.99 9.12
C ALA A 180 23.49 -15.70 10.27
N ILE A 181 24.28 -16.73 9.97
CA ILE A 181 25.04 -17.50 10.98
C ILE A 181 26.17 -16.67 11.59
N LEU A 182 26.87 -15.87 10.80
CA LEU A 182 28.06 -15.13 11.21
C LEU A 182 27.79 -13.68 11.65
N GLY A 183 26.55 -13.18 11.48
CA GLY A 183 26.20 -11.79 11.81
C GLY A 183 26.99 -10.78 10.95
N ARG A 184 26.94 -10.91 9.62
CA ARG A 184 27.75 -10.12 8.67
C ARG A 184 27.16 -8.71 8.41
N ASP A 185 26.88 -7.95 9.46
CA ASP A 185 26.42 -6.55 9.37
C ASP A 185 27.41 -5.66 8.62
N ASP A 186 28.71 -5.99 8.69
CA ASP A 186 29.78 -5.33 7.95
C ASP A 186 29.56 -5.31 6.44
N ARG A 187 28.99 -6.39 5.87
CA ARG A 187 28.69 -6.49 4.45
C ARG A 187 27.50 -5.64 4.06
N LEU A 188 26.43 -5.60 4.87
CA LEU A 188 25.29 -4.74 4.64
C LEU A 188 25.72 -3.28 4.62
N VAL A 189 26.47 -2.86 5.64
CA VAL A 189 26.98 -1.48 5.73
C VAL A 189 27.88 -1.13 4.55
N ALA A 190 28.73 -2.06 4.09
CA ALA A 190 29.58 -1.83 2.91
C ALA A 190 28.76 -1.66 1.62
N LYS A 191 27.73 -2.49 1.43
CA LYS A 191 26.83 -2.38 0.25
C LYS A 191 26.04 -1.08 0.26
N LEU A 192 25.55 -0.68 1.43
CA LEU A 192 24.81 0.59 1.57
C LEU A 192 25.72 1.77 1.31
N ALA A 193 26.95 1.77 1.83
CA ALA A 193 27.92 2.82 1.57
C ALA A 193 28.27 2.92 0.07
N ASP A 194 28.38 1.80 -0.64
CA ASP A 194 28.59 1.78 -2.09
C ASP A 194 27.36 2.34 -2.84
N ALA A 195 26.14 2.00 -2.42
CA ALA A 195 24.91 2.51 -3.02
C ALA A 195 24.78 4.05 -2.87
N VAL A 196 25.11 4.57 -1.69
CA VAL A 196 25.09 6.03 -1.41
C VAL A 196 26.05 6.81 -2.32
N THR A 197 27.18 6.23 -2.74
CA THR A 197 28.09 6.91 -3.68
C THR A 197 27.56 6.99 -5.10
N LYS A 198 26.56 6.21 -5.45
CA LYS A 198 26.02 6.06 -6.81
C LYS A 198 24.66 6.70 -7.02
N LEU A 199 23.95 7.00 -5.94
CA LEU A 199 22.59 7.52 -5.97
C LEU A 199 22.50 8.83 -5.19
N ASP A 200 21.78 9.78 -5.76
CA ASP A 200 21.42 11.01 -5.06
C ASP A 200 20.25 10.70 -4.12
N ALA A 201 20.53 10.60 -2.83
CA ALA A 201 19.53 10.28 -1.81
C ALA A 201 19.64 11.24 -0.62
N LYS A 202 18.50 11.54 -0.01
CA LYS A 202 18.42 12.45 1.14
C LYS A 202 18.70 11.78 2.47
N PHE A 203 18.52 10.46 2.53
CA PHE A 203 18.73 9.63 3.72
C PHE A 203 18.90 8.16 3.32
N ALA A 204 19.29 7.33 4.27
CA ALA A 204 19.19 5.89 4.13
C ALA A 204 18.35 5.28 5.27
N ALA A 205 17.56 4.28 4.95
CA ALA A 205 16.75 3.55 5.91
C ALA A 205 17.05 2.05 5.86
N ILE A 206 17.09 1.42 7.04
CA ILE A 206 17.28 -0.02 7.20
C ILE A 206 16.01 -0.58 7.85
N ILE A 207 15.33 -1.48 7.15
CA ILE A 207 14.04 -2.03 7.56
C ILE A 207 14.19 -3.52 7.87
N GLY A 208 13.68 -3.93 9.02
CA GLY A 208 13.68 -5.31 9.48
C GLY A 208 12.66 -6.18 8.75
N THR A 209 12.91 -7.50 8.80
CA THR A 209 12.01 -8.56 8.29
C THR A 209 12.13 -9.78 9.22
N PRO A 210 11.37 -10.86 9.00
CA PRO A 210 11.46 -12.05 9.84
C PRO A 210 12.87 -12.63 9.99
N VAL A 211 13.71 -12.57 8.97
CA VAL A 211 15.06 -13.16 9.02
C VAL A 211 15.94 -12.45 10.06
N PRO A 212 16.16 -11.13 10.00
CA PRO A 212 16.94 -10.43 11.03
C PRO A 212 16.29 -10.50 12.42
N ALA A 213 14.96 -10.54 12.53
CA ALA A 213 14.27 -10.70 13.80
C ALA A 213 14.63 -12.05 14.47
N VAL A 214 14.62 -13.14 13.71
CA VAL A 214 14.96 -14.48 14.21
C VAL A 214 16.43 -14.59 14.63
N ILE A 215 17.35 -13.95 13.90
CA ILE A 215 18.79 -13.98 14.24
C ILE A 215 19.19 -12.94 15.28
N GLY A 216 18.26 -12.10 15.75
CA GLY A 216 18.50 -11.11 16.81
C GLY A 216 19.38 -9.93 16.36
N THR A 217 19.16 -9.39 15.18
CA THR A 217 19.90 -8.23 14.65
C THR A 217 19.75 -7.01 15.57
N ASP A 218 20.85 -6.39 15.98
CA ASP A 218 20.86 -5.14 16.73
C ASP A 218 20.84 -3.92 15.77
N TYR A 219 19.65 -3.37 15.55
CA TYR A 219 19.47 -2.20 14.68
C TYR A 219 20.16 -0.93 15.19
N HIS A 220 20.32 -0.78 16.51
CA HIS A 220 21.07 0.35 17.06
C HIS A 220 22.57 0.23 16.79
N ALA A 221 23.13 -0.97 16.88
CA ALA A 221 24.50 -1.21 16.50
C ALA A 221 24.70 -1.00 14.99
N LEU A 222 23.78 -1.53 14.19
CA LEU A 222 23.81 -1.40 12.73
C LEU A 222 23.72 0.07 12.29
N LYS A 223 22.84 0.87 12.89
CA LYS A 223 22.74 2.32 12.69
C LYS A 223 24.09 2.99 12.96
N ARG A 224 24.67 2.79 14.16
CA ARG A 224 25.97 3.37 14.53
C ARG A 224 27.12 2.94 13.60
N MET A 225 27.10 1.70 13.10
CA MET A 225 28.10 1.22 12.14
C MET A 225 27.94 1.91 10.78
N THR A 226 26.72 2.14 10.36
CA THR A 226 26.39 2.78 9.10
C THR A 226 26.75 4.28 9.13
N GLU A 227 26.37 4.99 10.19
CA GLU A 227 26.67 6.42 10.38
C GLU A 227 28.18 6.74 10.37
N LYS A 228 29.03 5.77 10.69
CA LYS A 228 30.48 5.93 10.60
C LYS A 228 31.03 5.88 9.17
N LYS A 229 30.26 5.34 8.23
CA LYS A 229 30.71 5.10 6.83
C LYS A 229 29.91 5.86 5.80
N VAL A 230 28.74 6.36 6.17
CA VAL A 230 27.78 7.01 5.26
C VAL A 230 27.49 8.39 5.79
N ASP A 231 27.70 9.40 4.95
CA ASP A 231 27.43 10.80 5.28
C ASP A 231 25.99 11.18 4.88
N LEU A 232 25.03 10.42 5.39
CA LEU A 232 23.58 10.68 5.27
C LEU A 232 22.89 10.34 6.61
N PRO A 233 21.77 10.99 6.91
CA PRO A 233 20.93 10.57 8.04
C PRO A 233 20.50 9.12 7.87
N ILE A 234 20.62 8.33 8.96
CA ILE A 234 20.26 6.91 8.96
C ILE A 234 19.04 6.68 9.84
N LEU A 235 18.00 6.07 9.26
CA LEU A 235 16.84 5.57 9.98
C LEU A 235 16.93 4.06 10.10
N THR A 236 16.43 3.54 11.23
CA THR A 236 16.25 2.10 11.39
C THR A 236 14.83 1.83 11.88
N VAL A 237 14.14 0.91 11.24
CA VAL A 237 12.80 0.49 11.63
C VAL A 237 12.84 -1.00 11.92
N ASP A 238 12.68 -1.37 13.18
CA ASP A 238 12.77 -2.73 13.69
C ASP A 238 11.46 -3.52 13.47
N THR A 239 11.05 -3.62 12.23
CA THR A 239 9.96 -4.48 11.81
C THR A 239 10.39 -5.94 11.79
N ASP A 240 9.46 -6.87 12.00
CA ASP A 240 9.74 -8.29 12.10
C ASP A 240 8.91 -9.18 11.15
N GLY A 241 8.01 -8.58 10.40
CA GLY A 241 7.14 -9.27 9.44
C GLY A 241 6.01 -10.07 10.09
N MET A 242 5.82 -9.95 11.41
CA MET A 242 4.79 -10.67 12.16
C MET A 242 3.59 -9.80 12.51
N GLU A 243 3.79 -8.48 12.53
CA GLU A 243 2.72 -7.51 12.75
C GLU A 243 2.15 -7.01 11.43
N LEU A 244 1.01 -6.31 11.47
CA LEU A 244 0.37 -5.72 10.30
C LEU A 244 1.05 -4.39 9.94
N TYR A 245 0.81 -3.93 8.71
CA TYR A 245 1.43 -2.76 8.11
C TYR A 245 1.31 -1.48 8.97
N ASP A 246 0.18 -1.29 9.66
CA ASP A 246 -0.07 -0.13 10.53
C ASP A 246 0.98 0.01 11.64
N LYS A 247 1.52 -1.11 12.16
CA LYS A 247 2.58 -1.10 13.16
C LYS A 247 3.93 -0.66 12.57
N GLY A 248 4.21 -1.08 11.36
CA GLY A 248 5.38 -0.59 10.64
C GLY A 248 5.28 0.88 10.26
N GLU A 249 4.11 1.34 9.85
CA GLU A 249 3.84 2.75 9.62
C GLU A 249 4.02 3.58 10.89
N GLU A 250 3.47 3.14 12.03
CA GLU A 250 3.59 3.81 13.32
C GLU A 250 5.07 4.03 13.71
N LYS A 251 5.88 2.96 13.59
CA LYS A 251 7.33 3.03 13.85
C LYS A 251 8.02 3.99 12.88
N ALA A 252 7.71 3.89 11.59
CA ALA A 252 8.35 4.71 10.56
C ALA A 252 7.98 6.20 10.66
N TRP A 253 6.71 6.54 10.94
CA TRP A 253 6.29 7.92 11.19
C TRP A 253 7.04 8.53 12.37
N LYS A 254 7.17 7.78 13.46
CA LYS A 254 7.90 8.22 14.65
C LYS A 254 9.38 8.48 14.33
N GLU A 255 10.06 7.53 13.70
CA GLU A 255 11.48 7.68 13.33
C GLU A 255 11.68 8.84 12.34
N LEU A 256 10.79 9.01 11.36
CA LEU A 256 10.85 10.11 10.39
C LEU A 256 10.85 11.47 11.09
N PHE A 257 9.91 11.71 11.99
CA PHE A 257 9.85 12.99 12.70
C PHE A 257 10.93 13.15 13.75
N LEU A 258 11.37 12.08 14.42
CA LEU A 258 12.49 12.13 15.35
C LEU A 258 13.81 12.55 14.68
N VAL A 259 14.03 12.10 13.45
CA VAL A 259 15.28 12.35 12.72
C VAL A 259 15.24 13.67 11.93
N PHE A 260 14.09 14.01 11.35
CA PHE A 260 14.02 15.10 10.37
C PHE A 260 13.22 16.31 10.80
N ALA A 261 12.36 16.23 11.82
CA ALA A 261 11.68 17.42 12.29
C ALA A 261 12.71 18.43 12.80
N GLY A 262 12.66 19.64 12.24
CA GLY A 262 13.60 20.73 12.54
C GLY A 262 13.31 21.37 13.89
N GLU A 263 13.98 22.50 14.13
CA GLU A 263 13.69 23.34 15.26
C GLU A 263 12.26 23.91 15.18
N LYS A 264 11.75 24.39 16.31
CA LYS A 264 10.44 25.02 16.35
C LYS A 264 10.44 26.32 15.54
N GLU A 265 9.57 26.38 14.54
CA GLU A 265 9.33 27.56 13.70
C GLU A 265 8.06 28.30 14.12
N ASP A 266 7.89 29.55 13.64
CA ASP A 266 6.67 30.28 13.82
C ASP A 266 5.52 29.64 13.04
N VAL A 267 4.36 29.57 13.67
CA VAL A 267 3.16 28.97 13.07
C VAL A 267 2.65 29.84 11.92
N ILE A 268 2.44 29.20 10.78
CA ILE A 268 1.82 29.83 9.61
C ILE A 268 0.32 29.56 9.67
N LEU A 269 -0.48 30.62 9.93
CA LEU A 269 -1.93 30.52 10.01
C LEU A 269 -2.52 30.02 8.67
N GLY A 270 -3.45 29.07 8.76
CA GLY A 270 -4.05 28.42 7.59
C GLY A 270 -3.21 27.30 6.98
N ARG A 271 -2.00 27.02 7.50
CA ARG A 271 -1.20 25.86 7.08
C ARG A 271 -1.60 24.64 7.93
N ILE A 272 -2.18 23.63 7.29
CA ILE A 272 -2.73 22.43 7.93
C ILE A 272 -1.86 21.22 7.56
N GLY A 273 -1.38 20.50 8.58
CA GLY A 273 -0.66 19.23 8.38
C GLY A 273 -1.65 18.07 8.27
N ILE A 274 -1.45 17.18 7.30
CA ILE A 274 -2.22 15.95 7.16
C ILE A 274 -1.27 14.78 7.41
N LEU A 275 -1.47 14.06 8.52
CA LEU A 275 -0.61 12.97 8.96
C LEU A 275 -1.23 11.60 8.67
N GLY A 276 -0.43 10.66 8.23
CA GLY A 276 -0.87 9.30 7.96
C GLY A 276 -1.33 9.06 6.52
N MET A 277 -0.86 9.88 5.59
CA MET A 277 -1.15 9.72 4.16
C MET A 277 -0.21 8.66 3.57
N THR A 278 -0.66 7.42 3.45
CA THR A 278 0.05 6.35 2.77
C THR A 278 -0.85 5.62 1.78
N PRO A 279 -0.31 4.98 0.74
CA PRO A 279 -1.11 4.16 -0.17
C PRO A 279 -1.71 2.91 0.49
N GLN A 280 -1.17 2.45 1.60
CA GLN A 280 -1.70 1.33 2.37
C GLN A 280 -3.05 1.68 3.00
N ASP A 281 -3.17 2.89 3.54
CA ASP A 281 -4.42 3.40 4.14
C ASP A 281 -5.33 4.05 3.10
N ILE A 282 -4.76 4.74 2.12
CA ILE A 282 -5.51 5.54 1.14
C ILE A 282 -5.20 5.05 -0.27
N SER A 283 -6.05 4.21 -0.80
CA SER A 283 -5.89 3.58 -2.12
C SER A 283 -5.89 4.54 -3.31
N ASP A 284 -6.34 5.79 -3.13
CA ASP A 284 -6.33 6.80 -4.18
C ASP A 284 -5.07 7.67 -4.10
N LEU A 285 -4.13 7.45 -5.00
CA LEU A 285 -2.88 8.21 -5.06
C LEU A 285 -3.07 9.72 -5.30
N ARG A 286 -4.25 10.15 -5.79
CA ARG A 286 -4.59 11.57 -5.94
C ARG A 286 -5.32 12.17 -4.73
N ALA A 287 -5.47 11.41 -3.65
CA ALA A 287 -6.15 11.89 -2.45
C ALA A 287 -5.48 13.16 -1.88
N ALA A 288 -4.16 13.21 -1.90
CA ALA A 288 -3.42 14.40 -1.45
C ALA A 288 -3.76 15.65 -2.27
N ASP A 289 -3.90 15.53 -3.58
CA ASP A 289 -4.26 16.67 -4.44
C ASP A 289 -5.67 17.17 -4.13
N ARG A 290 -6.62 16.27 -3.96
CA ARG A 290 -8.00 16.62 -3.58
C ARG A 290 -8.08 17.28 -2.21
N ILE A 291 -7.29 16.82 -1.24
CA ILE A 291 -7.21 17.47 0.08
C ILE A 291 -6.62 18.88 -0.06
N ARG A 292 -5.57 19.07 -0.86
CA ARG A 292 -5.01 20.40 -1.13
C ARG A 292 -6.01 21.32 -1.80
N GLU A 293 -6.75 20.83 -2.80
CA GLU A 293 -7.80 21.61 -3.49
C GLU A 293 -8.91 22.00 -2.53
N HIS A 294 -9.35 21.11 -1.64
CA HIS A 294 -10.35 21.39 -0.63
C HIS A 294 -9.93 22.52 0.30
N PHE A 295 -8.72 22.43 0.88
CA PHE A 295 -8.22 23.49 1.76
C PHE A 295 -7.90 24.78 1.02
N ALA A 296 -7.45 24.73 -0.22
CA ALA A 296 -7.23 25.91 -1.05
C ALA A 296 -8.53 26.68 -1.32
N ALA A 297 -9.66 25.99 -1.49
CA ALA A 297 -10.98 26.60 -1.62
C ALA A 297 -11.40 27.40 -0.36
N GLU A 298 -10.86 27.01 0.81
CA GLU A 298 -11.02 27.72 2.08
C GLU A 298 -9.96 28.81 2.35
N GLY A 299 -9.04 29.05 1.40
CA GLY A 299 -7.91 29.94 1.57
C GLY A 299 -6.81 29.41 2.49
N LYS A 300 -6.73 28.09 2.68
CA LYS A 300 -5.76 27.40 3.51
C LYS A 300 -4.78 26.58 2.65
N THR A 301 -3.68 26.14 3.24
CA THR A 301 -2.69 25.26 2.60
C THR A 301 -2.57 23.93 3.33
N ALA A 302 -2.76 22.81 2.65
CA ALA A 302 -2.58 21.49 3.24
C ALA A 302 -1.20 20.91 2.88
N VAL A 303 -0.50 20.39 3.89
CA VAL A 303 0.76 19.65 3.77
C VAL A 303 0.47 18.19 4.05
N CYS A 304 0.45 17.36 3.00
CA CYS A 304 0.10 15.94 3.11
C CYS A 304 1.39 15.12 3.30
N PHE A 305 1.71 14.77 4.55
CA PHE A 305 2.89 13.95 4.85
C PHE A 305 2.66 12.50 4.40
N GLY A 306 3.61 11.95 3.64
CA GLY A 306 3.58 10.60 3.09
C GLY A 306 3.04 10.46 1.68
N MET A 307 2.35 11.50 1.16
CA MET A 307 1.90 11.54 -0.23
C MET A 307 2.02 12.95 -0.82
N GLY A 308 2.98 13.11 -1.72
CA GLY A 308 3.11 14.33 -2.52
C GLY A 308 3.80 15.52 -1.84
N ASN A 309 4.33 15.36 -0.62
CA ASN A 309 5.19 16.34 0.04
C ASN A 309 6.56 15.75 0.35
N GLY A 310 7.58 16.58 0.24
CA GLY A 310 8.96 16.14 0.39
C GLY A 310 9.50 16.23 1.81
N LEU A 311 10.79 15.88 1.96
CA LEU A 311 11.48 15.88 3.25
C LEU A 311 11.61 17.28 3.87
N ASP A 312 11.64 18.33 3.04
CA ASP A 312 11.73 19.71 3.54
C ASP A 312 10.44 20.14 4.26
N ASP A 313 9.29 19.60 3.86
CA ASP A 313 8.04 19.81 4.60
C ASP A 313 8.08 19.10 5.97
N VAL A 314 8.75 17.94 6.06
CA VAL A 314 8.96 17.24 7.34
C VAL A 314 9.84 18.07 8.27
N LYS A 315 10.88 18.71 7.76
CA LYS A 315 11.75 19.59 8.54
C LYS A 315 11.01 20.78 9.16
N SER A 316 10.05 21.32 8.41
CA SER A 316 9.21 22.45 8.83
C SER A 316 7.85 22.03 9.39
N VAL A 317 7.74 20.81 9.90
CA VAL A 317 6.46 20.27 10.44
C VAL A 317 5.89 21.09 11.61
N SER A 318 6.74 21.81 12.33
CA SER A 318 6.34 22.64 13.49
C SER A 318 5.59 23.92 13.12
N ASN A 319 5.64 24.35 11.85
CA ASN A 319 5.03 25.62 11.42
C ASN A 319 3.58 25.49 10.94
N VAL A 320 2.98 24.28 11.05
CA VAL A 320 1.54 24.12 10.77
C VAL A 320 0.69 24.59 11.93
N GLU A 321 -0.48 25.15 11.63
CA GLU A 321 -1.44 25.61 12.63
C GLU A 321 -1.99 24.45 13.47
N LYS A 322 -2.31 23.34 12.80
CA LYS A 322 -2.74 22.09 13.41
C LYS A 322 -2.47 20.90 12.49
N ASN A 323 -2.50 19.71 13.07
CA ASN A 323 -2.45 18.47 12.33
C ASN A 323 -3.81 17.77 12.27
N ILE A 324 -4.16 17.18 11.14
CA ILE A 324 -5.28 16.27 10.97
C ILE A 324 -4.70 14.86 10.76
N VAL A 325 -5.04 13.95 11.64
CA VAL A 325 -4.57 12.56 11.61
C VAL A 325 -5.59 11.73 10.85
N VAL A 326 -5.24 11.28 9.65
CA VAL A 326 -6.13 10.52 8.75
C VAL A 326 -5.96 9.00 8.88
N SER A 327 -4.90 8.55 9.55
CA SER A 327 -4.65 7.14 9.87
C SER A 327 -4.30 6.95 11.34
N PRO A 328 -4.82 5.92 12.02
CA PRO A 328 -4.40 5.56 13.37
C PRO A 328 -2.90 5.35 13.53
N ALA A 329 -2.20 4.89 12.49
CA ALA A 329 -0.76 4.67 12.48
C ALA A 329 0.06 5.96 12.70
N ALA A 330 -0.49 7.14 12.38
CA ALA A 330 0.18 8.41 12.60
C ALA A 330 -0.14 9.07 13.95
N LEU A 331 -0.96 8.44 14.80
CA LEU A 331 -1.41 9.05 16.05
C LEU A 331 -0.28 9.29 17.04
N GLU A 332 0.65 8.35 17.21
CA GLU A 332 1.79 8.51 18.10
C GLU A 332 2.76 9.59 17.60
N ALA A 333 2.90 9.73 16.28
CA ALA A 333 3.65 10.83 15.68
C ALA A 333 2.98 12.18 15.96
N ALA A 334 1.65 12.28 15.83
CA ALA A 334 0.91 13.50 16.15
C ALA A 334 1.09 13.89 17.63
N LYS A 335 0.98 12.94 18.57
CA LYS A 335 1.24 13.16 19.99
C LYS A 335 2.68 13.61 20.27
N TYR A 336 3.64 13.07 19.51
CA TYR A 336 5.04 13.51 19.61
C TYR A 336 5.18 14.98 19.18
N LEU A 337 4.59 15.36 18.04
CA LEU A 337 4.63 16.74 17.55
C LEU A 337 3.93 17.71 18.49
N GLU A 338 2.79 17.32 19.07
CA GLU A 338 2.09 18.13 20.08
C GLU A 338 2.95 18.35 21.34
N ARG A 339 3.57 17.30 21.87
CA ARG A 339 4.46 17.41 23.04
C ARG A 339 5.70 18.24 22.78
N THR A 340 6.27 18.13 21.57
CA THR A 340 7.56 18.75 21.23
C THR A 340 7.40 20.21 20.79
N TYR A 341 6.38 20.49 19.98
CA TYR A 341 6.19 21.78 19.34
C TYR A 341 4.96 22.53 19.84
N GLY A 342 4.03 21.85 20.51
CA GLY A 342 2.74 22.38 20.92
C GLY A 342 1.72 22.44 19.78
N THR A 343 1.98 21.76 18.66
CA THR A 343 1.08 21.74 17.51
C THR A 343 -0.14 20.86 17.82
N PRO A 344 -1.37 21.40 17.92
CA PRO A 344 -2.53 20.60 18.23
C PRO A 344 -2.89 19.65 17.09
N TYR A 345 -3.58 18.56 17.42
CA TYR A 345 -4.08 17.64 16.39
C TYR A 345 -5.54 17.25 16.62
N GLU A 346 -6.18 16.87 15.53
CA GLU A 346 -7.52 16.28 15.50
C GLU A 346 -7.48 15.02 14.62
N THR A 347 -8.42 14.10 14.83
CA THR A 347 -8.54 12.89 14.03
C THR A 347 -9.70 12.99 13.06
N GLY A 348 -9.55 12.53 11.84
CA GLY A 348 -10.60 12.52 10.83
C GLY A 348 -10.07 12.56 9.41
N TYR A 349 -10.97 12.48 8.43
CA TYR A 349 -10.62 12.60 7.02
C TYR A 349 -11.30 13.82 6.40
N PRO A 350 -10.53 14.82 5.90
CA PRO A 350 -11.05 16.15 5.55
C PRO A 350 -12.13 16.19 4.47
N LEU A 351 -12.23 15.16 3.62
CA LEU A 351 -13.18 15.11 2.51
C LEU A 351 -14.48 14.36 2.83
N VAL A 352 -14.71 14.01 4.09
CA VAL A 352 -15.90 13.27 4.51
C VAL A 352 -16.56 14.04 5.63
N ASP A 353 -17.70 14.66 5.33
CA ASP A 353 -18.45 15.49 6.27
C ASP A 353 -19.01 14.72 7.47
N GLU A 354 -19.23 13.41 7.34
CA GLU A 354 -19.57 12.50 8.45
C GLU A 354 -19.08 11.09 8.13
N LEU A 355 -18.04 10.63 8.83
CA LEU A 355 -17.86 9.20 9.05
C LEU A 355 -18.80 8.79 10.18
N VAL A 356 -20.03 8.46 9.85
CA VAL A 356 -20.94 7.85 10.80
C VAL A 356 -20.45 6.43 11.06
N TYR A 357 -19.74 6.26 12.16
CA TYR A 357 -19.47 4.95 12.75
C TYR A 357 -20.68 4.57 13.60
N ASP A 358 -21.56 3.72 13.08
CA ASP A 358 -22.55 2.98 13.88
C ASP A 358 -21.92 1.67 14.39
#